data_547f48b1e47fd09759cbe774bf41861c
#
_entry.id   547f48b1e47fd09759cbe774bf41861c
#
_cell.length_a   1.000
_cell.length_b   1.000
_cell.length_c   1.000
_cell.angle_alpha   90.00
_cell.angle_beta   90.00
_cell.angle_gamma   90.00
#
_symmetry.space_group_name_H-M   'P 1'
#
loop_
_entity.id
_entity.type
_entity.pdbx_description
1 polymer ?
#
loop_
_entity_poly.entity_id
_entity_poly.type
_entity_poly.pdbx_seq_one_letter_code
_entity_poly.pdbx_strand_id
1 'polypeptide(L)'
;TTASSLFEAKLGYEEMEKKVSDKNIETHIFNPAYRDDEFDEILDLTNHIVFNSFNQWAKFKDRVFAKIKETGKKISCGLRINPEFSEVETEIYNPAGRYSRFGVTLENFDEKRLSGLDGLHFHALCEQNSDALENVLKIFEEKFGKYLYDMKWVNFGGGHHITRKDYDIEKLVRCINHIKNKYDVEVYLEPGEAVALNTGFLVSEVLDMTKNEIDILLLDTSASCHMPDVLEMPYRPYIFGSGMPNEKKYNYRLGGPTCLAGDIIGDYSFDKPVKVGDKLIFTDMAHYSMVKTNTFNGINLPSIAVYTEKDGLKVIRTFKYEDFRNRLS
;
A
#
# COMPACT_ATOMS: atom_id res chain seq x y z
N THR A 1 4.65 0.79 -13.09
CA THR A 1 4.11 0.19 -11.84
C THR A 1 5.19 0.05 -10.79
N THR A 2 4.79 -0.08 -9.52
CA THR A 2 5.71 -0.39 -8.40
C THR A 2 5.24 -1.64 -7.67
N ALA A 3 6.17 -2.40 -7.13
CA ALA A 3 5.93 -3.69 -6.50
C ALA A 3 6.79 -3.88 -5.24
N SER A 4 6.32 -4.70 -4.30
CA SER A 4 7.05 -5.08 -3.08
C SER A 4 7.48 -6.56 -3.10
N SER A 5 7.09 -7.32 -4.13
CA SER A 5 7.42 -8.74 -4.29
C SER A 5 7.43 -9.16 -5.75
N LEU A 6 7.96 -10.35 -6.03
CA LEU A 6 7.96 -10.94 -7.36
C LEU A 6 6.53 -11.04 -7.95
N PHE A 7 5.56 -11.48 -7.15
CA PHE A 7 4.19 -11.68 -7.67
C PHE A 7 3.48 -10.36 -7.96
N GLU A 8 3.75 -9.31 -7.19
CA GLU A 8 3.25 -7.96 -7.51
C GLU A 8 3.92 -7.40 -8.77
N ALA A 9 5.24 -7.58 -8.92
CA ALA A 9 5.96 -7.18 -10.13
C ALA A 9 5.40 -7.89 -11.37
N LYS A 10 5.16 -9.20 -11.26
CA LYS A 10 4.57 -10.02 -12.33
C LYS A 10 3.17 -9.55 -12.71
N LEU A 11 2.31 -9.35 -11.72
CA LEU A 11 0.96 -8.83 -11.95
C LEU A 11 0.98 -7.45 -12.62
N GLY A 12 1.81 -6.54 -12.09
CA GLY A 12 1.96 -5.20 -12.66
C GLY A 12 2.43 -5.22 -14.11
N TYR A 13 3.44 -6.04 -14.40
CA TYR A 13 3.96 -6.22 -15.75
C TYR A 13 2.88 -6.78 -16.71
N GLU A 14 2.22 -7.88 -16.35
CA GLU A 14 1.18 -8.52 -17.18
C GLU A 14 -0.01 -7.59 -17.46
N GLU A 15 -0.46 -6.83 -16.47
CA GLU A 15 -1.59 -5.91 -16.65
C GLU A 15 -1.23 -4.69 -17.50
N MET A 16 0.01 -4.20 -17.40
CA MET A 16 0.48 -3.10 -18.24
C MET A 16 0.67 -3.55 -19.69
N GLU A 17 1.25 -4.74 -19.94
CA GLU A 17 1.38 -5.27 -21.31
C GLU A 17 0.04 -5.38 -22.04
N LYS A 18 -1.04 -5.72 -21.31
CA LYS A 18 -2.39 -5.83 -21.89
C LYS A 18 -3.01 -4.49 -22.28
N LYS A 19 -2.63 -3.40 -21.61
CA LYS A 19 -3.35 -2.11 -21.68
C LYS A 19 -2.58 -0.99 -22.35
N VAL A 20 -1.24 -1.08 -22.36
CA VAL A 20 -0.37 -0.05 -22.90
C VAL A 20 0.20 -0.51 -24.22
N SER A 21 -0.17 0.16 -25.32
CA SER A 21 0.35 -0.13 -26.67
C SER A 21 1.80 0.33 -26.87
N ASP A 22 2.31 1.19 -25.99
CA ASP A 22 3.66 1.69 -26.02
C ASP A 22 4.58 0.80 -25.18
N LYS A 23 5.74 0.41 -25.74
CA LYS A 23 6.70 -0.50 -25.10
C LYS A 23 7.51 0.11 -23.96
N ASN A 24 7.16 1.31 -23.51
CA ASN A 24 7.83 2.02 -22.41
C ASN A 24 7.19 1.68 -21.05
N ILE A 25 6.95 0.39 -20.78
CA ILE A 25 6.49 -0.07 -19.49
C ILE A 25 7.68 -0.08 -18.52
N GLU A 26 7.55 0.64 -17.42
CA GLU A 26 8.49 0.58 -16.30
C GLU A 26 7.85 -0.13 -15.11
N THR A 27 8.54 -1.15 -14.63
CA THR A 27 8.22 -1.83 -13.38
C THR A 27 9.34 -1.62 -12.38
N HIS A 28 9.00 -0.99 -11.26
CA HIS A 28 9.89 -0.74 -10.14
C HIS A 28 9.64 -1.77 -9.06
N ILE A 29 10.68 -2.16 -8.32
CA ILE A 29 10.53 -3.05 -7.17
C ILE A 29 11.40 -2.59 -6.00
N PHE A 30 10.82 -2.63 -4.81
CA PHE A 30 11.53 -2.57 -3.55
C PHE A 30 11.10 -3.74 -2.66
N ASN A 31 12.07 -4.48 -2.12
CA ASN A 31 11.82 -5.48 -1.11
C ASN A 31 12.89 -5.38 0.00
N PRO A 32 12.51 -5.41 1.28
CA PRO A 32 13.50 -5.37 2.38
C PRO A 32 14.50 -6.54 2.33
N ALA A 33 14.11 -7.67 1.73
CA ALA A 33 15.00 -8.83 1.59
C ALA A 33 14.63 -9.68 0.38
N TYR A 34 15.34 -9.51 -0.74
CA TYR A 34 15.18 -10.36 -1.92
C TYR A 34 15.63 -11.79 -1.66
N ARG A 35 14.85 -12.75 -2.15
CA ARG A 35 15.18 -14.17 -2.15
C ARG A 35 16.08 -14.52 -3.33
N ASP A 36 17.03 -15.44 -3.13
CA ASP A 36 17.95 -15.87 -4.19
C ASP A 36 17.26 -16.58 -5.35
N ASP A 37 16.28 -17.41 -5.03
CA ASP A 37 15.53 -18.22 -5.98
C ASP A 37 14.51 -17.43 -6.82
N GLU A 38 14.16 -16.20 -6.41
CA GLU A 38 13.24 -15.32 -7.13
C GLU A 38 13.96 -14.21 -7.94
N PHE A 39 15.23 -13.95 -7.64
CA PHE A 39 15.87 -12.73 -8.09
C PHE A 39 16.10 -12.67 -9.61
N ASP A 40 16.35 -13.80 -10.28
CA ASP A 40 16.51 -13.83 -11.73
C ASP A 40 15.20 -13.50 -12.46
N GLU A 41 14.05 -13.99 -11.95
CA GLU A 41 12.73 -13.63 -12.50
C GLU A 41 12.41 -12.15 -12.25
N ILE A 42 12.81 -11.59 -11.09
CA ILE A 42 12.70 -10.15 -10.83
C ILE A 42 13.51 -9.35 -11.87
N LEU A 43 14.74 -9.76 -12.19
CA LEU A 43 15.57 -9.10 -13.22
C LEU A 43 14.91 -9.14 -14.61
N ASP A 44 14.14 -10.18 -14.92
CA ASP A 44 13.41 -10.27 -16.18
C ASP A 44 12.23 -9.30 -16.26
N LEU A 45 11.56 -9.03 -15.16
CA LEU A 45 10.33 -8.25 -15.13
C LEU A 45 10.55 -6.76 -14.86
N THR A 46 11.62 -6.37 -14.15
CA THR A 46 11.75 -5.02 -13.58
C THR A 46 12.78 -4.17 -14.29
N ASN A 47 12.59 -2.85 -14.26
CA ASN A 47 13.48 -1.83 -14.81
C ASN A 47 14.22 -1.06 -13.72
N HIS A 48 13.59 -0.89 -12.55
CA HIS A 48 14.16 -0.25 -11.38
C HIS A 48 14.13 -1.20 -10.19
N ILE A 49 15.28 -1.43 -9.56
CA ILE A 49 15.43 -2.31 -8.40
C ILE A 49 16.04 -1.52 -7.26
N VAL A 50 15.31 -1.40 -6.16
CA VAL A 50 15.77 -0.71 -4.95
C VAL A 50 16.21 -1.73 -3.91
N PHE A 51 17.45 -1.61 -3.45
CA PHE A 51 18.04 -2.45 -2.41
C PHE A 51 17.88 -1.80 -1.04
N ASN A 52 17.58 -2.60 -0.04
CA ASN A 52 17.35 -2.12 1.32
C ASN A 52 18.65 -1.82 2.09
N SER A 53 19.76 -2.41 1.65
CA SER A 53 21.07 -2.24 2.30
C SER A 53 22.22 -2.43 1.33
N PHE A 54 23.39 -1.92 1.68
CA PHE A 54 24.62 -2.18 0.94
C PHE A 54 25.01 -3.67 0.88
N ASN A 55 24.63 -4.45 1.89
CA ASN A 55 24.90 -5.89 1.87
C ASN A 55 24.01 -6.60 0.84
N GLN A 56 22.76 -6.19 0.73
CA GLN A 56 21.85 -6.70 -0.30
C GLN A 56 22.35 -6.31 -1.70
N TRP A 57 22.77 -5.05 -1.89
CA TRP A 57 23.40 -4.61 -3.15
C TRP A 57 24.64 -5.45 -3.47
N ALA A 58 25.57 -5.60 -2.55
CA ALA A 58 26.78 -6.38 -2.76
C ALA A 58 26.49 -7.85 -3.11
N LYS A 59 25.42 -8.43 -2.55
CA LYS A 59 25.00 -9.80 -2.85
C LYS A 59 24.50 -9.97 -4.27
N PHE A 60 23.76 -9.02 -4.80
CA PHE A 60 23.04 -9.17 -6.06
C PHE A 60 23.63 -8.41 -7.27
N LYS A 61 24.50 -7.44 -7.05
CA LYS A 61 25.03 -6.56 -8.11
C LYS A 61 25.64 -7.31 -9.31
N ASP A 62 26.36 -8.39 -9.06
CA ASP A 62 27.02 -9.14 -10.13
C ASP A 62 25.97 -9.85 -11.02
N ARG A 63 24.87 -10.32 -10.46
CA ARG A 63 23.73 -10.88 -11.22
C ARG A 63 23.03 -9.81 -12.05
N VAL A 64 22.84 -8.60 -11.50
CA VAL A 64 22.31 -7.45 -12.25
C VAL A 64 23.19 -7.14 -13.46
N PHE A 65 24.50 -6.99 -13.26
CA PHE A 65 25.42 -6.66 -14.34
C PHE A 65 25.54 -7.79 -15.38
N ALA A 66 25.51 -9.04 -14.96
CA ALA A 66 25.47 -10.18 -15.86
C ALA A 66 24.21 -10.14 -16.74
N LYS A 67 23.04 -9.89 -16.16
CA LYS A 67 21.77 -9.78 -16.88
C LYS A 67 21.77 -8.63 -17.90
N ILE A 68 22.25 -7.45 -17.50
CA ILE A 68 22.39 -6.29 -18.40
C ILE A 68 23.30 -6.64 -19.57
N LYS A 69 24.45 -7.27 -19.30
CA LYS A 69 25.42 -7.65 -20.33
C LYS A 69 24.87 -8.69 -21.29
N GLU A 70 24.15 -9.68 -20.78
CA GLU A 70 23.58 -10.78 -21.56
C GLU A 70 22.44 -10.33 -22.47
N THR A 71 21.52 -9.51 -21.92
CA THR A 71 20.25 -9.19 -22.59
C THR A 71 20.19 -7.81 -23.22
N GLY A 72 21.09 -6.90 -22.84
CA GLY A 72 21.01 -5.48 -23.19
C GLY A 72 19.86 -4.72 -22.48
N LYS A 73 19.16 -5.37 -21.54
CA LYS A 73 18.06 -4.76 -20.79
C LYS A 73 18.58 -3.59 -19.94
N LYS A 74 17.86 -2.48 -19.94
CA LYS A 74 18.15 -1.36 -19.04
C LYS A 74 17.57 -1.67 -17.67
N ILE A 75 18.43 -1.86 -16.68
CA ILE A 75 18.06 -2.03 -15.27
C ILE A 75 18.79 -0.95 -14.49
N SER A 76 18.04 -0.13 -13.78
CA SER A 76 18.57 0.92 -12.92
C SER A 76 18.44 0.50 -11.46
N CYS A 77 19.49 0.64 -10.69
CA CYS A 77 19.54 0.19 -9.30
C CYS A 77 19.58 1.37 -8.35
N GLY A 78 18.90 1.26 -7.23
CA GLY A 78 18.91 2.26 -6.17
C GLY A 78 19.07 1.68 -4.78
N LEU A 79 19.39 2.55 -3.85
CA LEU A 79 19.47 2.23 -2.42
C LEU A 79 18.36 2.92 -1.66
N ARG A 80 17.62 2.18 -0.87
CA ARG A 80 16.72 2.79 0.11
C ARG A 80 17.53 3.34 1.26
N ILE A 81 17.32 4.62 1.55
CA ILE A 81 17.86 5.29 2.72
C ILE A 81 16.75 5.56 3.73
N ASN A 82 17.13 5.69 4.99
CA ASN A 82 16.22 6.06 6.06
C ASN A 82 16.56 7.49 6.51
N PRO A 83 15.67 8.47 6.30
CA PRO A 83 15.91 9.84 6.76
C PRO A 83 15.84 9.97 8.28
N GLU A 84 15.37 8.93 9.01
CA GLU A 84 15.18 8.91 10.47
C GLU A 84 14.27 10.07 10.93
N PHE A 85 13.31 10.40 10.06
CA PHE A 85 12.29 11.41 10.30
C PHE A 85 11.01 11.05 9.55
N SER A 86 9.88 11.14 10.22
CA SER A 86 8.53 10.97 9.68
C SER A 86 7.55 11.65 10.62
N GLU A 87 6.49 12.21 10.06
CA GLU A 87 5.36 12.78 10.81
C GLU A 87 4.20 11.78 10.98
N VAL A 88 4.43 10.51 10.67
CA VAL A 88 3.44 9.43 10.91
C VAL A 88 3.34 9.15 12.40
N GLU A 89 2.17 9.43 12.97
CA GLU A 89 1.92 9.29 14.41
C GLU A 89 1.84 7.82 14.86
N THR A 90 1.24 6.97 14.01
CA THR A 90 1.03 5.55 14.32
C THR A 90 2.29 4.74 14.05
N GLU A 91 2.92 4.24 15.10
CA GLU A 91 4.24 3.58 15.03
C GLU A 91 4.30 2.42 14.03
N ILE A 92 3.26 1.58 13.95
CA ILE A 92 3.21 0.42 13.03
C ILE A 92 3.26 0.85 11.55
N TYR A 93 2.85 2.09 11.23
CA TYR A 93 2.87 2.65 9.88
C TYR A 93 3.99 3.67 9.66
N ASN A 94 4.86 3.89 10.66
CA ASN A 94 6.00 4.80 10.55
C ASN A 94 7.22 4.08 9.95
N PRO A 95 7.53 4.27 8.65
CA PRO A 95 8.60 3.53 7.98
C PRO A 95 9.99 4.06 8.32
N ALA A 96 10.09 5.24 8.93
CA ALA A 96 11.34 5.87 9.35
C ALA A 96 11.48 5.97 10.88
N GLY A 97 10.63 5.25 11.63
CA GLY A 97 10.67 5.19 13.08
C GLY A 97 11.90 4.49 13.64
N ARG A 98 12.07 4.59 14.95
CA ARG A 98 13.15 3.91 15.67
C ARG A 98 13.08 2.40 15.45
N TYR A 99 14.23 1.77 15.19
CA TYR A 99 14.36 0.33 14.87
C TYR A 99 13.67 -0.09 13.57
N SER A 100 13.32 0.84 12.70
CA SER A 100 12.81 0.49 11.37
C SER A 100 13.81 -0.42 10.63
N ARG A 101 13.29 -1.48 10.01
CA ARG A 101 14.08 -2.39 9.16
C ARG A 101 14.31 -1.82 7.75
N PHE A 102 13.79 -0.64 7.46
CA PHE A 102 13.77 -0.06 6.11
C PHE A 102 14.88 0.97 5.90
N GLY A 103 15.74 0.68 4.93
CA GLY A 103 16.72 1.62 4.43
C GLY A 103 17.96 1.80 5.31
N VAL A 104 18.96 2.43 4.74
CA VAL A 104 20.24 2.72 5.39
C VAL A 104 20.17 4.08 6.07
N THR A 105 20.47 4.14 7.38
CA THR A 105 20.60 5.39 8.13
C THR A 105 21.90 6.10 7.76
N LEU A 106 22.00 7.41 8.06
CA LEU A 106 23.21 8.17 7.77
C LEU A 106 24.46 7.60 8.47
N GLU A 107 24.34 7.13 9.70
CA GLU A 107 25.41 6.48 10.45
C GLU A 107 25.99 5.24 9.75
N ASN A 108 25.11 4.49 9.06
CA ASN A 108 25.48 3.25 8.36
C ASN A 108 25.72 3.45 6.86
N PHE A 109 25.70 4.71 6.38
CA PHE A 109 25.85 5.02 4.97
C PHE A 109 27.34 5.06 4.58
N ASP A 110 27.70 4.24 3.61
CA ASP A 110 29.07 4.15 3.08
C ASP A 110 29.10 4.57 1.60
N GLU A 111 29.54 5.81 1.35
CA GLU A 111 29.63 6.38 0.00
C GLU A 111 30.54 5.59 -0.96
N LYS A 112 31.54 4.88 -0.42
CA LYS A 112 32.44 4.05 -1.24
C LYS A 112 31.73 2.84 -1.86
N ARG A 113 30.56 2.49 -1.35
CA ARG A 113 29.75 1.35 -1.83
C ARG A 113 28.63 1.75 -2.80
N LEU A 114 28.57 3.03 -3.21
CA LEU A 114 27.58 3.53 -4.16
C LEU A 114 27.81 3.09 -5.60
N SER A 115 29.00 2.61 -5.93
CA SER A 115 29.36 2.23 -7.30
C SER A 115 28.34 1.27 -7.92
N GLY A 116 27.76 1.70 -9.06
CA GLY A 116 26.74 0.97 -9.81
C GLY A 116 25.30 1.22 -9.36
N LEU A 117 25.09 2.09 -8.37
CA LEU A 117 23.76 2.59 -8.00
C LEU A 117 23.48 3.89 -8.76
N ASP A 118 22.27 4.00 -9.29
CA ASP A 118 21.79 5.12 -10.10
C ASP A 118 20.88 6.06 -9.30
N GLY A 119 20.36 5.64 -8.15
CA GLY A 119 19.40 6.45 -7.42
C GLY A 119 19.27 6.15 -5.93
N LEU A 120 18.63 7.07 -5.25
CA LEU A 120 18.23 6.91 -3.85
C LEU A 120 16.71 6.84 -3.74
N HIS A 121 16.24 6.06 -2.79
CA HIS A 121 14.82 5.93 -2.46
C HIS A 121 14.61 6.15 -0.98
N PHE A 122 13.58 6.87 -0.60
CA PHE A 122 13.05 6.86 0.75
C PHE A 122 11.53 6.70 0.74
N HIS A 123 10.96 6.23 1.83
CA HIS A 123 9.53 6.19 2.06
C HIS A 123 9.32 6.54 3.52
N ALA A 124 8.72 7.69 3.79
CA ALA A 124 8.60 8.26 5.13
C ALA A 124 7.20 8.82 5.43
N LEU A 125 6.25 8.67 4.50
CA LEU A 125 4.88 9.13 4.62
C LEU A 125 3.91 7.94 4.70
N CYS A 126 2.75 8.16 5.33
CA CYS A 126 1.57 7.30 5.29
C CYS A 126 0.34 8.19 5.34
N GLU A 127 -0.47 8.21 4.28
CA GLU A 127 -1.71 9.00 4.16
C GLU A 127 -1.55 10.51 4.45
N GLN A 128 -0.43 11.11 4.05
CA GLN A 128 -0.08 12.48 4.40
C GLN A 128 -0.12 13.44 3.22
N ASN A 129 -0.26 14.73 3.52
CA ASN A 129 -0.21 15.83 2.58
C ASN A 129 1.23 16.24 2.23
N SER A 130 1.36 17.14 1.26
CA SER A 130 2.64 17.63 0.75
C SER A 130 3.46 18.46 1.74
N ASP A 131 2.86 18.98 2.80
CA ASP A 131 3.58 19.62 3.91
C ASP A 131 4.46 18.64 4.70
N ALA A 132 3.96 17.43 4.96
CA ALA A 132 4.78 16.36 5.54
C ALA A 132 5.96 16.00 4.61
N LEU A 133 5.73 15.91 3.28
CA LEU A 133 6.81 15.70 2.32
C LEU A 133 7.85 16.81 2.39
N GLU A 134 7.42 18.08 2.40
CA GLU A 134 8.34 19.23 2.49
C GLU A 134 9.25 19.14 3.72
N ASN A 135 8.71 18.72 4.87
CA ASN A 135 9.49 18.56 6.10
C ASN A 135 10.46 17.37 6.03
N VAL A 136 10.01 16.23 5.46
CA VAL A 136 10.89 15.08 5.21
C VAL A 136 12.02 15.45 4.26
N LEU A 137 11.74 16.20 3.19
CA LEU A 137 12.76 16.62 2.21
C LEU A 137 13.84 17.50 2.81
N LYS A 138 13.52 18.40 3.74
CA LYS A 138 14.52 19.22 4.46
C LYS A 138 15.55 18.33 5.18
N ILE A 139 15.07 17.32 5.91
CA ILE A 139 15.93 16.38 6.63
C ILE A 139 16.69 15.45 5.68
N PHE A 140 16.01 14.98 4.61
CA PHE A 140 16.62 14.17 3.57
C PHE A 140 17.78 14.91 2.88
N GLU A 141 17.57 16.16 2.48
CA GLU A 141 18.62 16.99 1.85
C GLU A 141 19.80 17.26 2.79
N GLU A 142 19.51 17.56 4.07
CA GLU A 142 20.56 17.75 5.07
C GLU A 142 21.46 16.53 5.23
N LYS A 143 20.86 15.33 5.27
CA LYS A 143 21.58 14.08 5.52
C LYS A 143 22.18 13.49 4.23
N PHE A 144 21.44 13.48 3.14
CA PHE A 144 21.77 12.71 1.93
C PHE A 144 21.88 13.56 0.66
N GLY A 145 21.54 14.84 0.68
CA GLY A 145 21.48 15.70 -0.52
C GLY A 145 22.78 15.74 -1.31
N LYS A 146 23.94 15.75 -0.63
CA LYS A 146 25.24 15.76 -1.31
C LYS A 146 25.48 14.55 -2.25
N TYR A 147 24.84 13.43 -1.97
CA TYR A 147 24.99 12.21 -2.78
C TYR A 147 24.09 12.22 -4.01
N LEU A 148 23.08 13.08 -4.07
CA LEU A 148 22.19 13.19 -5.23
C LEU A 148 22.88 13.76 -6.47
N TYR A 149 23.96 14.51 -6.32
CA TYR A 149 24.73 15.03 -7.46
C TYR A 149 25.36 13.92 -8.34
N ASP A 150 25.52 12.72 -7.79
CA ASP A 150 26.07 11.55 -8.49
C ASP A 150 24.98 10.55 -8.90
N MET A 151 23.67 10.88 -8.63
CA MET A 151 22.54 10.03 -8.95
C MET A 151 21.83 10.49 -10.22
N LYS A 152 21.10 9.57 -10.86
CA LYS A 152 20.22 9.85 -12.00
C LYS A 152 18.77 10.12 -11.56
N TRP A 153 18.37 9.57 -10.41
CA TRP A 153 17.02 9.69 -9.91
C TRP A 153 16.93 9.62 -8.39
N VAL A 154 15.81 10.13 -7.88
CA VAL A 154 15.38 9.92 -6.50
C VAL A 154 13.90 9.53 -6.47
N ASN A 155 13.55 8.60 -5.58
CA ASN A 155 12.20 8.15 -5.37
C ASN A 155 11.74 8.51 -3.97
N PHE A 156 10.66 9.28 -3.86
CA PHE A 156 10.11 9.76 -2.59
C PHE A 156 9.18 8.73 -1.91
N GLY A 157 9.00 7.55 -2.54
CA GLY A 157 8.14 6.49 -2.01
C GLY A 157 6.66 6.80 -2.11
N GLY A 158 5.87 6.07 -1.33
CA GLY A 158 4.42 6.21 -1.23
C GLY A 158 3.96 7.04 -0.05
N GLY A 159 2.68 6.86 0.30
CA GLY A 159 2.03 7.58 1.40
C GLY A 159 1.55 8.98 1.06
N HIS A 160 1.70 9.40 -0.19
CA HIS A 160 1.21 10.68 -0.71
C HIS A 160 -0.27 10.59 -1.09
N HIS A 161 -1.14 11.26 -0.38
CA HIS A 161 -2.60 11.25 -0.64
C HIS A 161 -3.02 12.22 -1.75
N ILE A 162 -2.36 12.17 -2.89
CA ILE A 162 -2.45 13.13 -4.01
C ILE A 162 -3.85 13.29 -4.62
N THR A 163 -4.75 12.34 -4.42
CA THR A 163 -6.13 12.37 -4.92
C THR A 163 -7.13 12.91 -3.89
N ARG A 164 -6.68 13.19 -2.66
CA ARG A 164 -7.54 13.78 -1.63
C ARG A 164 -7.85 15.25 -1.96
N LYS A 165 -9.09 15.69 -1.70
CA LYS A 165 -9.58 17.02 -2.09
C LYS A 165 -8.80 18.19 -1.50
N ASP A 166 -8.25 18.01 -0.30
CA ASP A 166 -7.49 19.02 0.46
C ASP A 166 -5.97 18.90 0.28
N TYR A 167 -5.52 18.06 -0.67
CA TYR A 167 -4.10 17.89 -0.95
C TYR A 167 -3.53 19.09 -1.72
N ASP A 168 -2.45 19.69 -1.22
CA ASP A 168 -1.77 20.80 -1.89
C ASP A 168 -0.84 20.28 -3.01
N ILE A 169 -1.41 20.13 -4.21
CA ILE A 169 -0.69 19.70 -5.42
C ILE A 169 0.40 20.70 -5.82
N GLU A 170 0.16 22.01 -5.64
CA GLU A 170 1.16 23.03 -6.00
C GLU A 170 2.41 22.91 -5.13
N LYS A 171 2.24 22.62 -3.84
CA LYS A 171 3.37 22.38 -2.94
C LYS A 171 4.13 21.11 -3.35
N LEU A 172 3.43 20.03 -3.70
CA LEU A 172 4.08 18.83 -4.21
C LEU A 172 4.93 19.14 -5.44
N VAL A 173 4.38 19.88 -6.41
CA VAL A 173 5.10 20.29 -7.63
C VAL A 173 6.32 21.13 -7.29
N ARG A 174 6.20 22.06 -6.32
CA ARG A 174 7.36 22.85 -5.85
C ARG A 174 8.45 21.95 -5.23
N CYS A 175 8.08 20.98 -4.41
CA CYS A 175 9.01 20.02 -3.80
C CYS A 175 9.73 19.20 -4.89
N ILE A 176 9.00 18.67 -5.86
CA ILE A 176 9.57 17.90 -6.98
C ILE A 176 10.54 18.77 -7.79
N ASN A 177 10.12 19.98 -8.21
CA ASN A 177 10.94 20.87 -9.01
C ASN A 177 12.17 21.37 -8.25
N HIS A 178 12.08 21.57 -6.94
CA HIS A 178 13.24 21.94 -6.12
C HIS A 178 14.33 20.88 -6.21
N ILE A 179 14.00 19.62 -5.96
CA ILE A 179 14.96 18.52 -5.98
C ILE A 179 15.47 18.26 -7.42
N LYS A 180 14.56 18.21 -8.39
CA LYS A 180 14.90 17.99 -9.81
C LYS A 180 15.88 19.04 -10.32
N ASN A 181 15.60 20.31 -10.09
CA ASN A 181 16.42 21.41 -10.61
C ASN A 181 17.74 21.58 -9.85
N LYS A 182 17.75 21.29 -8.54
CA LYS A 182 18.96 21.45 -7.73
C LYS A 182 20.00 20.37 -7.99
N TYR A 183 19.56 19.14 -8.22
CA TYR A 183 20.46 17.98 -8.33
C TYR A 183 20.52 17.37 -9.72
N ASP A 184 19.74 17.86 -10.67
CA ASP A 184 19.62 17.33 -12.05
C ASP A 184 19.24 15.84 -12.09
N VAL A 185 18.22 15.46 -11.28
CA VAL A 185 17.73 14.08 -11.15
C VAL A 185 16.27 13.95 -11.57
N GLU A 186 15.89 12.77 -12.05
CA GLU A 186 14.47 12.42 -12.18
C GLU A 186 13.86 12.12 -10.80
N VAL A 187 12.59 12.51 -10.62
CA VAL A 187 11.86 12.28 -9.36
C VAL A 187 10.72 11.30 -9.58
N TYR A 188 10.67 10.25 -8.79
CA TYR A 188 9.61 9.25 -8.76
C TYR A 188 8.79 9.34 -7.47
N LEU A 189 7.52 8.94 -7.57
CA LEU A 189 6.56 8.81 -6.47
C LEU A 189 5.81 7.50 -6.60
N GLU A 190 5.39 6.92 -5.48
CA GLU A 190 4.70 5.61 -5.42
C GLU A 190 3.33 5.71 -4.69
N PRO A 191 2.39 6.59 -5.11
CA PRO A 191 1.14 6.86 -4.39
C PRO A 191 0.10 5.75 -4.62
N GLY A 192 0.31 4.55 -4.09
CA GLY A 192 -0.54 3.38 -4.33
C GLY A 192 -1.97 3.55 -3.84
N GLU A 193 -2.16 3.79 -2.55
CA GLU A 193 -3.48 3.95 -1.93
C GLU A 193 -4.28 5.12 -2.54
N ALA A 194 -3.63 6.25 -2.77
CA ALA A 194 -4.26 7.42 -3.35
C ALA A 194 -4.93 7.16 -4.71
N VAL A 195 -4.41 6.19 -5.51
CA VAL A 195 -5.00 5.82 -6.80
C VAL A 195 -6.34 5.09 -6.61
N ALA A 196 -6.49 4.33 -5.53
CA ALA A 196 -7.70 3.54 -5.24
C ALA A 196 -8.63 4.20 -4.21
N LEU A 197 -8.27 5.39 -3.70
CA LEU A 197 -9.04 6.11 -2.68
C LEU A 197 -10.48 6.39 -3.13
N ASN A 198 -11.45 5.98 -2.32
CA ASN A 198 -12.90 6.13 -2.57
C ASN A 198 -13.42 5.46 -3.86
N THR A 199 -12.73 4.47 -4.40
CA THR A 199 -13.14 3.78 -5.64
C THR A 199 -13.92 2.49 -5.40
N GLY A 200 -13.97 1.97 -4.18
CA GLY A 200 -14.64 0.71 -3.89
C GLY A 200 -15.43 0.69 -2.60
N PHE A 201 -16.42 -0.21 -2.59
CA PHE A 201 -17.33 -0.41 -1.49
C PHE A 201 -17.35 -1.89 -1.10
N LEU A 202 -17.52 -2.17 0.20
CA LEU A 202 -17.85 -3.51 0.68
C LEU A 202 -19.31 -3.52 1.10
N VAL A 203 -20.11 -4.38 0.45
CA VAL A 203 -21.52 -4.58 0.80
C VAL A 203 -21.61 -5.80 1.70
N SER A 204 -22.19 -5.61 2.88
CA SER A 204 -22.36 -6.66 3.89
C SER A 204 -23.81 -6.80 4.30
N GLU A 205 -24.23 -8.03 4.59
CA GLU A 205 -25.57 -8.35 5.07
C GLU A 205 -25.58 -8.54 6.59
N VAL A 206 -26.62 -8.05 7.26
CA VAL A 206 -26.91 -8.36 8.66
C VAL A 206 -27.52 -9.76 8.72
N LEU A 207 -26.76 -10.72 9.28
CA LEU A 207 -27.16 -12.12 9.39
C LEU A 207 -28.02 -12.38 10.64
N ASP A 208 -27.68 -11.71 11.74
CA ASP A 208 -28.36 -11.92 13.03
C ASP A 208 -28.19 -10.69 13.92
N MET A 209 -29.00 -10.64 14.98
CA MET A 209 -28.95 -9.61 15.99
C MET A 209 -28.99 -10.24 17.40
N THR A 210 -28.11 -9.77 18.26
CA THR A 210 -28.07 -10.18 19.65
C THR A 210 -27.96 -8.98 20.58
N LYS A 211 -28.10 -9.20 21.88
CA LYS A 211 -27.99 -8.14 22.88
C LYS A 211 -27.13 -8.59 24.05
N ASN A 212 -26.15 -7.78 24.39
CA ASN A 212 -25.36 -7.89 25.59
C ASN A 212 -25.04 -6.47 26.07
N GLU A 213 -25.87 -5.92 26.92
CA GLU A 213 -25.93 -4.50 27.32
C GLU A 213 -26.27 -3.56 26.16
N ILE A 214 -25.59 -3.71 25.02
CA ILE A 214 -25.84 -3.00 23.75
C ILE A 214 -26.42 -3.95 22.70
N ASP A 215 -27.10 -3.41 21.70
CA ASP A 215 -27.55 -4.19 20.55
C ASP A 215 -26.36 -4.45 19.59
N ILE A 216 -26.22 -5.70 19.19
CA ILE A 216 -25.08 -6.17 18.36
C ILE A 216 -25.64 -6.75 17.06
N LEU A 217 -25.12 -6.27 15.93
CA LEU A 217 -25.39 -6.81 14.61
C LEU A 217 -24.26 -7.79 14.23
N LEU A 218 -24.62 -9.00 13.86
CA LEU A 218 -23.70 -10.00 13.30
C LEU A 218 -23.77 -9.96 11.79
N LEU A 219 -22.64 -9.69 11.15
CA LEU A 219 -22.55 -9.48 9.71
C LEU A 219 -21.96 -10.71 9.01
N ASP A 220 -22.15 -10.81 7.69
CA ASP A 220 -21.45 -11.75 6.82
C ASP A 220 -20.01 -11.30 6.49
N THR A 221 -19.60 -10.14 6.97
CA THR A 221 -18.24 -9.63 6.86
C THR A 221 -17.52 -9.66 8.22
N SER A 222 -16.21 -9.75 8.20
CA SER A 222 -15.35 -9.87 9.36
C SER A 222 -14.28 -8.78 9.35
N ALA A 223 -14.03 -8.15 10.49
CA ALA A 223 -12.90 -7.24 10.63
C ALA A 223 -11.58 -7.98 10.36
N SER A 224 -11.38 -9.15 10.95
CA SER A 224 -10.13 -9.90 10.82
C SER A 224 -9.89 -10.49 9.43
N CYS A 225 -10.97 -10.83 8.68
CA CYS A 225 -10.85 -11.46 7.36
C CYS A 225 -10.90 -10.47 6.20
N HIS A 226 -11.72 -9.41 6.30
CA HIS A 226 -12.05 -8.55 5.17
C HIS A 226 -11.57 -7.11 5.29
N MET A 227 -11.23 -6.66 6.49
CA MET A 227 -10.70 -5.34 6.79
C MET A 227 -9.75 -5.35 8.00
N PRO A 228 -8.64 -6.11 7.94
CA PRO A 228 -7.81 -6.35 9.12
C PRO A 228 -7.18 -5.07 9.70
N ASP A 229 -7.03 -4.01 8.92
CA ASP A 229 -6.54 -2.72 9.42
C ASP A 229 -7.46 -2.09 10.46
N VAL A 230 -8.75 -2.45 10.50
CA VAL A 230 -9.67 -2.07 11.59
C VAL A 230 -9.17 -2.56 12.95
N LEU A 231 -8.49 -3.72 12.98
CA LEU A 231 -7.91 -4.31 14.20
C LEU A 231 -6.43 -3.92 14.40
N GLU A 232 -5.67 -3.82 13.32
CA GLU A 232 -4.23 -3.52 13.35
C GLU A 232 -3.95 -2.05 13.68
N MET A 233 -4.74 -1.15 13.09
CA MET A 233 -4.74 0.29 13.36
C MET A 233 -6.18 0.74 13.63
N PRO A 234 -6.69 0.62 14.84
CA PRO A 234 -8.11 0.80 15.12
C PRO A 234 -8.67 2.09 14.51
N TYR A 235 -9.41 1.93 13.44
CA TYR A 235 -10.25 2.97 12.83
C TYR A 235 -11.64 2.42 12.58
N ARG A 236 -12.57 3.29 12.33
CA ARG A 236 -13.97 2.93 12.08
C ARG A 236 -14.33 3.27 10.64
N PRO A 237 -14.42 2.27 9.72
CA PRO A 237 -14.80 2.52 8.33
C PRO A 237 -16.17 3.22 8.28
N TYR A 238 -16.34 4.17 7.39
CA TYR A 238 -17.62 4.84 7.20
C TYR A 238 -18.62 3.91 6.50
N ILE A 239 -19.87 3.90 7.01
CA ILE A 239 -21.00 3.18 6.40
C ILE A 239 -22.00 4.23 5.91
N PHE A 240 -22.52 4.08 4.71
CA PHE A 240 -23.52 4.99 4.18
C PHE A 240 -24.73 5.11 5.11
N GLY A 241 -25.08 6.35 5.47
CA GLY A 241 -26.20 6.65 6.34
C GLY A 241 -25.94 6.41 7.84
N SER A 242 -24.74 5.96 8.22
CA SER A 242 -24.38 5.85 9.63
C SER A 242 -23.91 7.18 10.23
N GLY A 243 -23.83 7.21 11.55
CA GLY A 243 -23.24 8.28 12.36
C GLY A 243 -22.26 7.71 13.39
N MET A 244 -21.65 8.61 14.15
CA MET A 244 -20.84 8.25 15.31
C MET A 244 -21.71 7.59 16.39
N PRO A 245 -21.13 6.82 17.31
CA PRO A 245 -21.87 6.28 18.44
C PRO A 245 -22.65 7.40 19.17
N ASN A 246 -23.94 7.15 19.41
CA ASN A 246 -24.89 8.09 20.04
C ASN A 246 -25.23 9.38 19.26
N GLU A 247 -24.74 9.54 18.04
CA GLU A 247 -25.09 10.67 17.18
C GLU A 247 -26.55 10.56 16.66
N LYS A 248 -26.99 9.32 16.39
CA LYS A 248 -28.31 9.00 15.86
C LYS A 248 -29.08 8.11 16.84
N LYS A 249 -30.35 7.91 16.55
CA LYS A 249 -31.30 7.28 17.46
C LYS A 249 -30.98 5.82 17.81
N TYR A 250 -30.59 5.02 16.83
CA TYR A 250 -30.40 3.57 16.98
C TYR A 250 -28.89 3.24 16.94
N ASN A 251 -28.41 2.63 18.04
CA ASN A 251 -26.98 2.36 18.22
C ASN A 251 -26.72 0.86 18.21
N TYR A 252 -25.67 0.46 17.51
CA TYR A 252 -25.27 -0.94 17.36
C TYR A 252 -23.76 -1.09 17.38
N ARG A 253 -23.31 -2.20 17.97
CA ARG A 253 -21.97 -2.76 17.71
C ARG A 253 -22.04 -3.72 16.54
N LEU A 254 -21.09 -3.64 15.61
CA LEU A 254 -21.01 -4.52 14.47
C LEU A 254 -19.88 -5.54 14.68
N GLY A 255 -20.21 -6.82 14.57
CA GLY A 255 -19.27 -7.94 14.72
C GLY A 255 -19.32 -8.89 13.54
N GLY A 256 -18.19 -9.55 13.31
CA GLY A 256 -18.03 -10.56 12.27
C GLY A 256 -18.37 -11.99 12.75
N PRO A 257 -18.36 -12.97 11.83
CA PRO A 257 -18.76 -14.35 12.11
C PRO A 257 -17.62 -15.26 12.57
N THR A 258 -16.41 -14.75 12.80
CA THR A 258 -15.27 -15.58 13.21
C THR A 258 -15.29 -15.93 14.69
N CYS A 259 -14.52 -16.92 15.11
CA CYS A 259 -14.38 -17.28 16.54
C CYS A 259 -13.47 -16.30 17.32
N LEU A 260 -12.89 -15.29 16.67
CA LEU A 260 -12.10 -14.28 17.35
C LEU A 260 -13.02 -13.35 18.13
N ALA A 261 -12.90 -13.33 19.46
CA ALA A 261 -13.72 -12.46 20.31
C ALA A 261 -13.59 -10.96 19.95
N GLY A 262 -12.44 -10.56 19.41
CA GLY A 262 -12.15 -9.21 18.93
C GLY A 262 -12.54 -8.97 17.46
N ASP A 263 -13.33 -9.83 16.81
CA ASP A 263 -13.81 -9.62 15.44
C ASP A 263 -14.94 -8.58 15.43
N ILE A 264 -14.59 -7.36 15.84
CA ILE A 264 -15.50 -6.22 15.99
C ILE A 264 -15.07 -5.12 15.01
N ILE A 265 -16.02 -4.67 14.20
CA ILE A 265 -15.78 -3.61 13.22
C ILE A 265 -15.86 -2.23 13.88
N GLY A 266 -16.81 -2.05 14.80
CA GLY A 266 -16.98 -0.80 15.54
C GLY A 266 -18.42 -0.57 16.01
N ASP A 267 -18.60 0.58 16.66
CA ASP A 267 -19.91 1.04 17.13
C ASP A 267 -20.44 2.14 16.19
N TYR A 268 -21.71 2.03 15.80
CA TYR A 268 -22.37 2.90 14.83
C TYR A 268 -23.75 3.32 15.29
N SER A 269 -24.24 4.43 14.76
CA SER A 269 -25.63 4.84 14.96
C SER A 269 -26.34 5.07 13.61
N PHE A 270 -27.68 4.88 13.61
CA PHE A 270 -28.53 5.01 12.43
C PHE A 270 -29.80 5.78 12.74
N ASP A 271 -30.42 6.44 11.76
CA ASP A 271 -31.68 7.17 11.91
C ASP A 271 -32.88 6.23 12.00
N LYS A 272 -32.75 5.03 11.39
CA LYS A 272 -33.79 3.99 11.38
C LYS A 272 -33.23 2.71 12.00
N PRO A 273 -34.14 1.86 12.57
CA PRO A 273 -33.70 0.58 13.10
C PRO A 273 -33.18 -0.31 11.96
N VAL A 274 -32.01 -0.93 12.17
CA VAL A 274 -31.45 -1.94 11.29
C VAL A 274 -32.08 -3.31 11.62
N LYS A 275 -32.29 -4.15 10.61
CA LYS A 275 -32.91 -5.47 10.70
C LYS A 275 -32.06 -6.54 10.06
N VAL A 276 -32.27 -7.79 10.44
CA VAL A 276 -31.71 -8.96 9.73
C VAL A 276 -32.12 -8.92 8.27
N GLY A 277 -31.16 -9.13 7.36
CA GLY A 277 -31.31 -9.03 5.91
C GLY A 277 -30.99 -7.65 5.33
N ASP A 278 -30.87 -6.60 6.16
CA ASP A 278 -30.44 -5.28 5.68
C ASP A 278 -29.00 -5.32 5.18
N LYS A 279 -28.71 -4.49 4.15
CA LYS A 279 -27.36 -4.33 3.60
C LYS A 279 -26.72 -3.08 4.16
N LEU A 280 -25.50 -3.23 4.66
CA LEU A 280 -24.63 -2.14 5.07
C LEU A 280 -23.53 -1.95 4.01
N ILE A 281 -23.26 -0.70 3.63
CA ILE A 281 -22.29 -0.38 2.58
C ILE A 281 -21.14 0.39 3.21
N PHE A 282 -20.02 -0.29 3.38
CA PHE A 282 -18.77 0.30 3.83
C PHE A 282 -18.08 0.99 2.67
N THR A 283 -17.58 2.20 2.90
CA THR A 283 -16.87 2.99 1.88
C THR A 283 -15.37 2.76 1.94
N ASP A 284 -14.69 3.09 0.85
CA ASP A 284 -13.23 3.09 0.73
C ASP A 284 -12.60 1.72 1.01
N MET A 285 -13.16 0.68 0.36
CA MET A 285 -12.81 -0.73 0.58
C MET A 285 -12.08 -1.38 -0.63
N ALA A 286 -11.41 -0.57 -1.49
CA ALA A 286 -10.74 -1.09 -2.70
C ALA A 286 -9.23 -1.22 -2.61
N HIS A 287 -8.60 -0.78 -1.52
CA HIS A 287 -7.13 -0.82 -1.34
C HIS A 287 -6.70 -1.85 -0.27
N TYR A 288 -6.15 -1.46 0.87
CA TYR A 288 -5.62 -2.40 1.87
C TYR A 288 -6.66 -3.37 2.43
N SER A 289 -7.90 -2.97 2.59
CA SER A 289 -9.00 -3.87 2.96
C SER A 289 -9.18 -5.02 1.97
N MET A 290 -8.98 -4.79 0.66
CA MET A 290 -9.11 -5.83 -0.36
C MET A 290 -7.86 -6.72 -0.46
N VAL A 291 -6.65 -6.14 -0.46
CA VAL A 291 -5.41 -6.91 -0.68
C VAL A 291 -4.93 -7.68 0.56
N LYS A 292 -5.38 -7.30 1.76
CA LYS A 292 -5.07 -7.97 3.03
C LYS A 292 -6.07 -9.05 3.42
N THR A 293 -7.09 -9.32 2.61
CA THR A 293 -8.12 -10.33 2.95
C THR A 293 -7.53 -11.71 3.20
N ASN A 294 -8.15 -12.44 4.10
CA ASN A 294 -7.79 -13.82 4.42
C ASN A 294 -9.04 -14.67 4.67
N THR A 295 -8.86 -15.96 4.88
CA THR A 295 -9.93 -16.94 5.05
C THR A 295 -9.88 -17.63 6.43
N PHE A 296 -9.55 -16.88 7.48
CA PHE A 296 -9.56 -17.41 8.84
C PHE A 296 -10.92 -18.01 9.19
N ASN A 297 -10.95 -19.11 9.90
CA ASN A 297 -12.13 -19.93 10.21
C ASN A 297 -12.92 -20.45 8.98
N GLY A 298 -12.35 -20.40 7.77
CA GLY A 298 -13.06 -20.76 6.55
C GLY A 298 -14.07 -19.71 6.09
N ILE A 299 -13.99 -18.48 6.59
CA ILE A 299 -14.83 -17.38 6.13
C ILE A 299 -14.50 -17.09 4.67
N ASN A 300 -15.54 -17.05 3.83
CA ASN A 300 -15.37 -16.85 2.39
C ASN A 300 -14.95 -15.41 2.07
N LEU A 301 -14.15 -15.26 1.02
CA LEU A 301 -13.79 -13.93 0.52
C LEU A 301 -14.99 -13.26 -0.15
N PRO A 302 -15.15 -11.93 -0.05
CA PRO A 302 -16.17 -11.19 -0.76
C PRO A 302 -16.02 -11.36 -2.28
N SER A 303 -17.14 -11.53 -3.00
CA SER A 303 -17.13 -11.52 -4.45
C SER A 303 -16.65 -10.17 -4.97
N ILE A 304 -15.89 -10.17 -6.06
CA ILE A 304 -15.41 -8.96 -6.71
C ILE A 304 -16.36 -8.59 -7.85
N ALA A 305 -16.86 -7.37 -7.82
CA ALA A 305 -17.71 -6.83 -8.88
C ALA A 305 -17.23 -5.44 -9.32
N VAL A 306 -17.53 -5.10 -10.56
CA VAL A 306 -17.32 -3.76 -11.11
C VAL A 306 -18.67 -3.18 -11.51
N TYR A 307 -18.86 -1.92 -11.19
CA TYR A 307 -20.02 -1.14 -11.63
C TYR A 307 -19.59 -0.09 -12.64
N THR A 308 -20.30 -0.02 -13.74
CA THR A 308 -20.20 1.09 -14.70
C THR A 308 -21.61 1.60 -15.02
N GLU A 309 -21.75 2.89 -15.36
CA GLU A 309 -23.04 3.45 -15.77
C GLU A 309 -23.59 2.75 -17.02
N LYS A 310 -22.71 2.32 -17.92
CA LYS A 310 -23.08 1.67 -19.18
C LYS A 310 -23.56 0.24 -18.99
N ASP A 311 -22.84 -0.56 -18.22
CA ASP A 311 -23.03 -2.02 -18.16
C ASP A 311 -23.67 -2.48 -16.84
N GLY A 312 -23.89 -1.55 -15.89
CA GLY A 312 -24.38 -1.84 -14.55
C GLY A 312 -23.38 -2.63 -13.69
N LEU A 313 -23.86 -3.40 -12.73
CA LEU A 313 -23.06 -4.22 -11.84
C LEU A 313 -22.71 -5.56 -12.51
N LYS A 314 -21.42 -5.84 -12.66
CA LYS A 314 -20.90 -7.09 -13.18
C LYS A 314 -20.02 -7.78 -12.14
N VAL A 315 -20.40 -8.99 -11.70
CA VAL A 315 -19.55 -9.82 -10.86
C VAL A 315 -18.41 -10.39 -11.72
N ILE A 316 -17.16 -10.09 -11.33
CA ILE A 316 -15.95 -10.52 -12.04
C ILE A 316 -15.43 -11.84 -11.46
N ARG A 317 -15.49 -11.99 -10.13
CA ARG A 317 -14.98 -13.15 -9.43
C ARG A 317 -15.86 -13.49 -8.24
N THR A 318 -16.13 -14.78 -8.07
CA THR A 318 -16.74 -15.37 -6.89
C THR A 318 -15.78 -16.39 -6.32
N PHE A 319 -15.58 -16.37 -5.03
CA PHE A 319 -14.72 -17.33 -4.32
C PHE A 319 -15.56 -18.50 -3.79
N LYS A 320 -14.96 -19.69 -3.76
CA LYS A 320 -15.62 -20.94 -3.36
C LYS A 320 -14.74 -21.75 -2.41
N TYR A 321 -15.25 -22.90 -2.00
CA TYR A 321 -14.56 -23.84 -1.12
C TYR A 321 -13.15 -24.20 -1.62
N GLU A 322 -12.97 -24.35 -2.93
CA GLU A 322 -11.69 -24.66 -3.55
C GLU A 322 -10.64 -23.59 -3.29
N ASP A 323 -11.02 -22.31 -3.30
CA ASP A 323 -10.12 -21.18 -3.00
C ASP A 323 -9.60 -21.26 -1.55
N PHE A 324 -10.43 -21.70 -0.60
CA PHE A 324 -10.03 -21.95 0.79
C PHE A 324 -9.16 -23.21 0.90
N ARG A 325 -9.66 -24.37 0.41
CA ARG A 325 -8.98 -25.66 0.54
C ARG A 325 -7.58 -25.64 -0.08
N ASN A 326 -7.47 -25.17 -1.33
CA ASN A 326 -6.22 -25.23 -2.10
C ASN A 326 -5.11 -24.34 -1.54
N ARG A 327 -5.44 -23.44 -0.60
CA ARG A 327 -4.45 -22.68 0.15
C ARG A 327 -3.86 -23.47 1.34
N LEU A 328 -4.59 -24.43 1.83
CA LEU A 328 -4.24 -25.18 3.05
C LEU A 328 -3.67 -26.57 2.79
N SER A 329 -3.84 -27.11 1.60
CA SER A 329 -3.45 -28.48 1.26
C SER A 329 -2.91 -28.63 -0.16
#